data_ea3111f7183749bc1863030dbba1a28f
#
_entry.id   ea3111f7183749bc1863030dbba1a28f
#
_cell.length_a   1.000
_cell.length_b   1.000
_cell.length_c   1.000
_cell.angle_alpha   90.00
_cell.angle_beta   90.00
_cell.angle_gamma   90.00
#
_symmetry.space_group_name_H-M   'P 1'
#
loop_
_entity.id
_entity.type
_entity.pdbx_description
1 polymer ?
#
loop_
_entity_poly.entity_id
_entity_poly.type
_entity_poly.pdbx_seq_one_letter_code
_entity_poly.pdbx_strand_id
1 'polypeptide(L)'
;MNAPQYEFSIDVGGTFTDCIEHSSSTIKRHKLLSSGRTLGKIEKIAAKAIHDPLRVDDPVGFWVGTQLSVINEKDAAGNNVNGIDDHTIRTIIASDTAGTLTLDSPLPTSVIGESYEIRTELSAPIIGIHHLLGIPLNESLPPINLRLGTTRGTNALLTRTGAKTALVTTVGFKD
;
A
#
# COMPACT_ATOMS: atom_id res chain seq x y z
N MET A 1 4.83 -12.47 29.89
CA MET A 1 4.63 -11.97 28.52
C MET A 1 6.00 -11.62 28.00
N ASN A 2 6.45 -12.20 26.88
CA ASN A 2 7.72 -11.83 26.28
C ASN A 2 7.62 -10.37 25.79
N ALA A 3 8.69 -9.60 25.98
CA ALA A 3 8.79 -8.24 25.44
C ALA A 3 8.59 -8.31 23.91
N PRO A 4 7.89 -7.34 23.31
CA PRO A 4 7.73 -7.32 21.86
C PRO A 4 9.10 -7.22 21.19
N GLN A 5 9.31 -8.07 20.19
CA GLN A 5 10.59 -8.26 19.51
C GLN A 5 10.90 -7.11 18.54
N TYR A 6 9.88 -6.37 18.09
CA TYR A 6 9.99 -5.32 17.06
C TYR A 6 9.40 -4.02 17.53
N GLU A 7 10.11 -2.92 17.26
CA GLU A 7 9.63 -1.56 17.52
C GLU A 7 9.50 -0.77 16.22
N PHE A 8 8.38 -0.08 16.07
CA PHE A 8 8.10 0.75 14.91
C PHE A 8 7.75 2.19 15.31
N SER A 9 8.22 3.15 14.50
CA SER A 9 7.73 4.51 14.47
C SER A 9 7.14 4.78 13.09
N ILE A 10 5.87 5.20 13.05
CA ILE A 10 5.16 5.45 11.79
C ILE A 10 4.58 6.85 11.81
N ASP A 11 4.83 7.62 10.76
CA ASP A 11 4.18 8.90 10.50
C ASP A 11 3.24 8.79 9.29
N VAL A 12 1.95 8.98 9.55
CA VAL A 12 0.91 8.93 8.52
C VAL A 12 0.58 10.34 8.08
N GLY A 13 1.21 10.79 7.01
CA GLY A 13 0.91 12.05 6.35
C GLY A 13 -0.33 12.01 5.45
N GLY A 14 -0.63 13.13 4.80
CA GLY A 14 -1.74 13.22 3.86
C GLY A 14 -1.53 12.42 2.58
N THR A 15 -0.30 12.36 2.07
CA THR A 15 0.05 11.69 0.81
C THR A 15 0.90 10.45 1.05
N PHE A 16 1.90 10.53 1.92
CA PHE A 16 2.84 9.45 2.19
C PHE A 16 2.82 9.06 3.67
N THR A 17 3.09 7.78 3.89
CA THR A 17 3.33 7.18 5.20
C THR A 17 4.77 6.74 5.26
N ASP A 18 5.50 7.19 6.28
CA ASP A 18 6.88 6.83 6.57
C ASP A 18 6.90 5.81 7.71
N CYS A 19 7.46 4.63 7.45
CA CYS A 19 7.60 3.54 8.41
C CYS A 19 9.07 3.34 8.76
N ILE A 20 9.38 3.26 10.05
CA ILE A 20 10.73 3.03 10.57
C ILE A 20 10.68 1.84 11.53
N GLU A 21 11.46 0.80 11.25
CA GLU A 21 11.73 -0.30 12.17
C GLU A 21 13.00 0.02 12.96
N HIS A 22 12.90 -0.05 14.28
CA HIS A 22 14.03 0.09 15.20
C HIS A 22 14.47 -1.31 15.65
N SER A 23 15.61 -1.77 15.16
CA SER A 23 16.27 -2.96 15.69
C SER A 23 17.55 -2.56 16.44
N SER A 24 18.09 -3.45 17.26
CA SER A 24 19.28 -3.19 18.08
C SER A 24 20.54 -2.83 17.26
N SER A 25 20.59 -3.17 15.97
CA SER A 25 21.78 -3.00 15.12
C SER A 25 21.53 -2.20 13.85
N THR A 26 20.30 -2.07 13.40
CA THR A 26 19.96 -1.40 12.12
C THR A 26 18.63 -0.68 12.22
N ILE A 27 18.52 0.40 11.44
CA ILE A 27 17.25 1.10 11.22
C ILE A 27 16.86 0.85 9.77
N LYS A 28 15.72 0.17 9.57
CA LYS A 28 15.14 0.02 8.25
C LYS A 28 14.03 1.05 8.06
N ARG A 29 13.85 1.49 6.82
CA ARG A 29 12.83 2.49 6.47
C ARG A 29 12.08 2.05 5.23
N HIS A 30 10.79 2.31 5.22
CA HIS A 30 9.93 2.12 4.06
C HIS A 30 8.95 3.28 3.94
N LYS A 31 8.77 3.77 2.72
CA LYS A 31 7.85 4.88 2.40
C LYS A 31 6.84 4.41 1.38
N LEU A 32 5.57 4.65 1.65
CA LEU A 32 4.48 4.25 0.78
C LEU A 32 3.36 5.30 0.75
N LEU A 33 2.43 5.19 -0.19
CA LEU A 33 1.27 6.06 -0.25
C LEU A 33 0.34 5.82 0.95
N SER A 34 -0.12 6.89 1.60
CA SER A 34 -1.05 6.79 2.74
C SER A 34 -2.42 6.20 2.36
N SER A 35 -2.75 6.17 1.07
CA SER A 35 -3.93 5.48 0.55
C SER A 35 -3.85 3.95 0.66
N GLY A 36 -2.66 3.38 0.90
CA GLY A 36 -2.41 1.95 0.84
C GLY A 36 -2.38 1.36 -0.57
N ARG A 37 -2.55 2.19 -1.60
CA ARG A 37 -2.44 1.76 -2.99
C ARG A 37 -0.98 1.70 -3.40
N THR A 38 -0.62 0.68 -4.15
CA THR A 38 0.73 0.56 -4.71
C THR A 38 0.65 0.63 -6.22
N LEU A 39 1.34 1.61 -6.79
CA LEU A 39 1.40 1.82 -8.23
C LEU A 39 2.63 1.13 -8.80
N GLY A 40 2.50 0.64 -10.03
CA GLY A 40 3.58 0.05 -10.79
C GLY A 40 3.40 0.20 -12.30
N LYS A 41 4.33 -0.36 -13.05
CA LYS A 41 4.31 -0.34 -14.52
C LYS A 41 4.64 -1.71 -15.08
N ILE A 42 3.86 -2.17 -16.04
CA ILE A 42 4.06 -3.47 -16.69
C ILE A 42 5.18 -3.32 -17.72
N GLU A 43 6.37 -3.80 -17.40
CA GLU A 43 7.48 -3.78 -18.37
C GLU A 43 7.39 -4.95 -19.36
N LYS A 44 7.03 -6.14 -18.88
CA LYS A 44 6.95 -7.37 -19.67
C LYS A 44 5.80 -8.25 -19.20
N ILE A 45 5.28 -9.05 -20.11
CA ILE A 45 4.30 -10.11 -19.82
C ILE A 45 4.84 -11.43 -20.37
N ALA A 46 4.81 -12.47 -19.54
CA ALA A 46 5.17 -13.83 -19.92
C ALA A 46 4.13 -14.81 -19.35
N ALA A 47 3.30 -15.38 -20.21
CA ALA A 47 2.16 -16.24 -19.80
C ALA A 47 1.24 -15.54 -18.78
N LYS A 48 1.27 -15.98 -17.52
CA LYS A 48 0.49 -15.38 -16.42
C LYS A 48 1.31 -14.42 -15.54
N ALA A 49 2.55 -14.16 -15.88
CA ALA A 49 3.43 -13.31 -15.09
C ALA A 49 3.64 -11.96 -15.75
N ILE A 50 3.71 -10.92 -14.94
CA ILE A 50 4.19 -9.60 -15.32
C ILE A 50 5.52 -9.32 -14.62
N HIS A 51 6.35 -8.49 -15.23
CA HIS A 51 7.57 -7.96 -14.62
C HIS A 51 7.46 -6.46 -14.44
N ASP A 52 7.78 -5.99 -13.23
CA ASP A 52 7.87 -4.58 -12.87
C ASP A 52 9.18 -4.31 -12.12
N PRO A 53 10.11 -3.50 -12.69
CA PRO A 53 11.35 -3.13 -12.00
C PRO A 53 11.15 -2.43 -10.64
N LEU A 54 9.99 -1.81 -10.40
CA LEU A 54 9.68 -1.18 -9.12
C LEU A 54 9.38 -2.20 -8.01
N ARG A 55 9.20 -3.47 -8.36
CA ARG A 55 8.95 -4.58 -7.41
C ARG A 55 10.21 -5.40 -7.13
N VAL A 56 11.34 -5.03 -7.72
CA VAL A 56 12.62 -5.63 -7.38
C VAL A 56 12.92 -5.36 -5.91
N ASP A 57 13.41 -6.38 -5.21
CA ASP A 57 13.67 -6.39 -3.76
C ASP A 57 12.42 -6.38 -2.85
N ASP A 58 11.21 -6.40 -3.40
CA ASP A 58 10.03 -6.70 -2.58
C ASP A 58 10.18 -8.12 -1.97
N PRO A 59 9.74 -8.37 -0.74
CA PRO A 59 9.85 -9.69 -0.12
C PRO A 59 9.14 -10.79 -0.94
N VAL A 60 9.70 -11.99 -0.94
CA VAL A 60 9.09 -13.14 -1.61
C VAL A 60 7.67 -13.38 -1.09
N GLY A 61 6.71 -13.53 -2.01
CA GLY A 61 5.31 -13.77 -1.67
C GLY A 61 4.58 -12.54 -1.11
N PHE A 62 5.22 -11.38 -1.03
CA PHE A 62 4.67 -10.19 -0.37
C PHE A 62 3.27 -9.81 -0.86
N TRP A 63 3.04 -9.86 -2.17
CA TRP A 63 1.79 -9.45 -2.79
C TRP A 63 0.75 -10.57 -2.94
N VAL A 64 1.02 -11.76 -2.47
CA VAL A 64 0.09 -12.91 -2.61
C VAL A 64 -1.26 -12.63 -1.97
N GLY A 65 -2.33 -12.91 -2.71
CA GLY A 65 -3.71 -12.68 -2.29
C GLY A 65 -4.24 -11.27 -2.55
N THR A 66 -3.39 -10.32 -3.00
CA THR A 66 -3.85 -8.97 -3.34
C THR A 66 -4.37 -8.90 -4.78
N GLN A 67 -5.11 -7.84 -5.09
CA GLN A 67 -5.64 -7.60 -6.42
C GLN A 67 -4.79 -6.59 -7.18
N LEU A 68 -4.50 -6.92 -8.43
CA LEU A 68 -3.87 -6.04 -9.40
C LEU A 68 -4.91 -5.64 -10.45
N SER A 69 -4.92 -4.37 -10.83
CA SER A 69 -5.74 -3.86 -11.95
C SER A 69 -4.95 -2.85 -12.78
N VAL A 70 -5.11 -2.92 -14.10
CA VAL A 70 -4.48 -1.94 -15.01
C VAL A 70 -5.25 -0.63 -14.93
N ILE A 71 -4.50 0.47 -14.98
CA ILE A 71 -5.06 1.82 -15.00
C ILE A 71 -5.15 2.27 -16.45
N ASN A 72 -6.37 2.47 -16.94
CA ASN A 72 -6.59 3.09 -18.24
C ASN A 72 -6.43 4.59 -18.13
N GLU A 73 -5.38 5.12 -18.74
CA GLU A 73 -5.16 6.58 -18.82
C GLU A 73 -6.08 7.22 -19.86
N LYS A 74 -6.59 6.44 -20.82
CA LYS A 74 -7.44 6.91 -21.92
C LYS A 74 -8.65 6.01 -22.16
N ASP A 75 -9.80 6.60 -22.48
CA ASP A 75 -10.95 5.87 -22.99
C ASP A 75 -10.79 5.50 -24.49
N ALA A 76 -11.75 4.77 -25.04
CA ALA A 76 -11.76 4.40 -26.45
C ALA A 76 -11.81 5.59 -27.43
N ALA A 77 -12.17 6.80 -26.95
CA ALA A 77 -12.17 8.05 -27.71
C ALA A 77 -10.87 8.86 -27.52
N GLY A 78 -9.91 8.35 -26.70
CA GLY A 78 -8.63 9.00 -26.44
C GLY A 78 -8.64 10.05 -25.34
N ASN A 79 -9.72 10.19 -24.57
CA ASN A 79 -9.79 11.10 -23.43
C ASN A 79 -9.12 10.49 -22.19
N ASN A 80 -8.46 11.33 -21.39
CA ASN A 80 -7.86 10.89 -20.13
C ASN A 80 -8.97 10.54 -19.12
N VAL A 81 -9.05 9.27 -18.70
CA VAL A 81 -10.07 8.79 -17.77
C VAL A 81 -9.52 8.37 -16.41
N ASN A 82 -8.22 8.07 -16.32
CA ASN A 82 -7.56 7.58 -15.08
C ASN A 82 -8.42 6.56 -14.31
N GLY A 83 -9.09 5.69 -15.05
CA GLY A 83 -10.03 4.69 -14.54
C GLY A 83 -9.37 3.32 -14.44
N ILE A 84 -9.89 2.50 -13.51
CA ILE A 84 -9.51 1.09 -13.45
C ILE A 84 -10.24 0.37 -14.58
N ASP A 85 -9.49 -0.49 -15.27
CA ASP A 85 -10.09 -1.45 -16.19
C ASP A 85 -10.51 -2.71 -15.43
N ASP A 86 -11.79 -2.80 -15.11
CA ASP A 86 -12.35 -3.94 -14.37
C ASP A 86 -12.10 -5.28 -15.06
N HIS A 87 -11.92 -5.30 -16.39
CA HIS A 87 -11.59 -6.51 -17.15
C HIS A 87 -10.15 -6.99 -16.91
N THR A 88 -9.30 -6.18 -16.33
CA THR A 88 -7.90 -6.51 -16.03
C THR A 88 -7.66 -6.88 -14.57
N ILE A 89 -8.68 -6.90 -13.72
CA ILE A 89 -8.52 -7.30 -12.31
C ILE A 89 -8.04 -8.74 -12.23
N ARG A 90 -6.91 -8.96 -11.55
CA ARG A 90 -6.27 -10.26 -11.35
C ARG A 90 -5.83 -10.40 -9.90
N THR A 91 -5.88 -11.64 -9.39
CA THR A 91 -5.29 -11.96 -8.09
C THR A 91 -3.83 -12.34 -8.27
N ILE A 92 -2.96 -11.77 -7.45
CA ILE A 92 -1.55 -12.15 -7.43
C ILE A 92 -1.43 -13.45 -6.63
N ILE A 93 -0.92 -14.50 -7.26
CA ILE A 93 -0.76 -15.84 -6.66
C ILE A 93 0.69 -16.15 -6.28
N ALA A 94 1.66 -15.39 -6.82
CA ALA A 94 3.06 -15.44 -6.41
C ALA A 94 3.75 -14.12 -6.71
N SER A 95 4.77 -13.77 -5.92
CA SER A 95 5.69 -12.65 -6.19
C SER A 95 7.10 -13.03 -5.75
N ASP A 96 8.12 -12.50 -6.45
CA ASP A 96 9.53 -12.76 -6.16
C ASP A 96 10.34 -11.47 -6.02
N THR A 97 11.59 -11.60 -5.59
CA THR A 97 12.52 -10.47 -5.43
C THR A 97 13.08 -9.93 -6.75
N ALA A 98 12.79 -10.58 -7.86
CA ALA A 98 13.20 -10.13 -9.20
C ALA A 98 12.15 -9.20 -9.85
N GLY A 99 11.09 -8.85 -9.12
CA GLY A 99 10.02 -7.99 -9.62
C GLY A 99 8.97 -8.72 -10.46
N THR A 100 8.87 -10.05 -10.32
CA THR A 100 7.87 -10.85 -11.02
C THR A 100 6.61 -11.01 -10.18
N LEU A 101 5.47 -10.68 -10.74
CA LEU A 101 4.15 -10.94 -10.16
C LEU A 101 3.43 -11.99 -11.02
N THR A 102 3.13 -13.14 -10.44
CA THR A 102 2.35 -14.20 -11.12
C THR A 102 0.87 -14.03 -10.77
N LEU A 103 0.03 -14.03 -11.79
CA LEU A 103 -1.40 -13.76 -11.69
C LEU A 103 -2.21 -15.07 -11.83
N ASP A 104 -3.42 -15.08 -11.30
CA ASP A 104 -4.37 -16.20 -11.42
C ASP A 104 -4.73 -16.49 -12.89
N SER A 105 -4.80 -15.44 -13.70
CA SER A 105 -5.09 -15.52 -15.15
C SER A 105 -4.26 -14.50 -15.94
N PRO A 106 -4.02 -14.75 -17.26
CA PRO A 106 -3.17 -13.88 -18.05
C PRO A 106 -3.78 -12.50 -18.28
N LEU A 107 -2.91 -11.50 -18.45
CA LEU A 107 -3.26 -10.21 -19.02
C LEU A 107 -2.99 -10.18 -20.53
N PRO A 108 -3.74 -9.38 -21.32
CA PRO A 108 -3.44 -9.20 -22.73
C PRO A 108 -2.10 -8.45 -22.91
N THR A 109 -1.36 -8.82 -23.95
CA THR A 109 -0.06 -8.17 -24.23
C THR A 109 -0.19 -6.69 -24.60
N SER A 110 -1.38 -6.23 -24.95
CA SER A 110 -1.67 -4.80 -25.23
C SER A 110 -1.46 -3.89 -24.03
N VAL A 111 -1.43 -4.43 -22.80
CA VAL A 111 -1.21 -3.61 -21.59
C VAL A 111 0.27 -3.52 -21.20
N ILE A 112 1.20 -4.00 -22.03
CA ILE A 112 2.64 -3.76 -21.82
C ILE A 112 2.91 -2.25 -21.94
N GLY A 113 3.59 -1.70 -20.92
CA GLY A 113 3.86 -0.27 -20.82
C GLY A 113 2.80 0.52 -20.06
N GLU A 114 1.64 -0.08 -19.76
CA GLU A 114 0.60 0.56 -18.97
C GLU A 114 0.91 0.54 -17.47
N SER A 115 0.32 1.51 -16.77
CA SER A 115 0.37 1.57 -15.31
C SER A 115 -0.65 0.62 -14.70
N TYR A 116 -0.34 0.09 -13.50
CA TYR A 116 -1.28 -0.70 -12.73
C TYR A 116 -1.30 -0.24 -11.27
N GLU A 117 -2.34 -0.62 -10.54
CA GLU A 117 -2.35 -0.51 -9.08
C GLU A 117 -2.57 -1.88 -8.43
N ILE A 118 -1.91 -2.07 -7.30
CA ILE A 118 -2.21 -3.16 -6.37
C ILE A 118 -3.06 -2.60 -5.24
N ARG A 119 -4.16 -3.28 -4.94
CA ARG A 119 -5.09 -2.96 -3.87
C ARG A 119 -5.10 -4.04 -2.80
N THR A 120 -5.20 -3.59 -1.57
CA THR A 120 -5.39 -4.42 -0.39
C THR A 120 -6.33 -3.71 0.58
N GLU A 121 -7.01 -4.47 1.43
CA GLU A 121 -7.83 -3.93 2.53
C GLU A 121 -6.98 -3.40 3.71
N LEU A 122 -5.66 -3.62 3.67
CA LEU A 122 -4.76 -3.20 4.74
C LEU A 122 -4.46 -1.69 4.66
N SER A 123 -4.32 -1.06 5.81
CA SER A 123 -3.89 0.33 5.89
C SER A 123 -2.38 0.46 5.61
N ALA A 124 -1.96 1.64 5.12
CA ALA A 124 -0.55 1.91 4.81
C ALA A 124 0.43 1.55 5.95
N PRO A 125 0.17 1.87 7.22
CA PRO A 125 1.02 1.43 8.33
C PRO A 125 1.22 -0.09 8.39
N ILE A 126 0.16 -0.85 8.20
CA ILE A 126 0.22 -2.33 8.25
C ILE A 126 1.04 -2.86 7.07
N ILE A 127 0.79 -2.35 5.85
CA ILE A 127 1.57 -2.73 4.66
C ILE A 127 3.07 -2.44 4.88
N GLY A 128 3.41 -1.26 5.44
CA GLY A 128 4.79 -0.87 5.70
C GLY A 128 5.47 -1.77 6.74
N ILE A 129 4.76 -2.19 7.79
CA ILE A 129 5.28 -3.14 8.79
C ILE A 129 5.55 -4.51 8.15
N HIS A 130 4.60 -5.04 7.38
CA HIS A 130 4.80 -6.29 6.65
C HIS A 130 6.03 -6.25 5.75
N HIS A 131 6.19 -5.15 4.99
CA HIS A 131 7.32 -4.97 4.09
C HIS A 131 8.66 -4.97 4.84
N LEU A 132 8.76 -4.20 5.94
CA LEU A 132 9.99 -4.10 6.73
C LEU A 132 10.37 -5.41 7.41
N LEU A 133 9.37 -6.22 7.80
CA LEU A 133 9.59 -7.55 8.39
C LEU A 133 9.79 -8.65 7.34
N GLY A 134 9.52 -8.39 6.06
CA GLY A 134 9.57 -9.40 5.01
C GLY A 134 8.47 -10.45 5.11
N ILE A 135 7.33 -10.10 5.71
CA ILE A 135 6.19 -11.01 5.93
C ILE A 135 5.14 -10.76 4.83
N PRO A 136 4.66 -11.79 4.13
CA PRO A 136 3.57 -11.67 3.16
C PRO A 136 2.33 -11.00 3.73
N LEU A 137 1.61 -10.21 2.91
CA LEU A 137 0.44 -9.42 3.36
C LEU A 137 -0.74 -10.29 3.84
N ASN A 138 -0.80 -11.55 3.44
CA ASN A 138 -1.82 -12.53 3.87
C ASN A 138 -1.45 -13.31 5.13
N GLU A 139 -0.30 -13.04 5.75
CA GLU A 139 0.13 -13.65 7.00
C GLU A 139 -0.12 -12.75 8.20
N SER A 140 -0.09 -13.31 9.40
CA SER A 140 -0.27 -12.53 10.63
C SER A 140 1.04 -11.89 11.09
N LEU A 141 0.97 -10.65 11.56
CA LEU A 141 2.11 -9.99 12.18
C LEU A 141 2.39 -10.55 13.58
N PRO A 142 3.67 -10.65 13.98
CA PRO A 142 4.04 -10.93 15.36
C PRO A 142 3.65 -9.77 16.27
N PRO A 143 3.72 -9.94 17.61
CA PRO A 143 3.57 -8.85 18.56
C PRO A 143 4.62 -7.76 18.31
N ILE A 144 4.17 -6.51 18.18
CA ILE A 144 5.01 -5.34 17.91
C ILE A 144 4.74 -4.22 18.91
N ASN A 145 5.73 -3.35 19.13
CA ASN A 145 5.56 -2.03 19.73
C ASN A 145 5.42 -0.99 18.63
N LEU A 146 4.32 -0.25 18.63
CA LEU A 146 4.03 0.76 17.61
C LEU A 146 3.88 2.15 18.23
N ARG A 147 4.66 3.10 17.72
CA ARG A 147 4.46 4.54 17.92
C ARG A 147 3.92 5.12 16.61
N LEU A 148 2.72 5.67 16.66
CA LEU A 148 2.05 6.18 15.46
C LEU A 148 1.73 7.66 15.62
N GLY A 149 2.24 8.49 14.71
CA GLY A 149 1.87 9.88 14.51
C GLY A 149 0.99 10.04 13.27
N THR A 150 0.14 11.06 13.24
CA THR A 150 -0.68 11.35 12.06
C THR A 150 -1.05 12.82 11.99
N THR A 151 -1.03 13.37 10.78
CA THR A 151 -1.52 14.73 10.48
C THR A 151 -2.95 14.75 9.96
N ARG A 152 -3.66 13.61 9.98
CA ARG A 152 -5.03 13.51 9.43
C ARG A 152 -6.01 14.49 10.06
N GLY A 153 -5.94 14.66 11.40
CA GLY A 153 -6.79 15.63 12.10
C GLY A 153 -6.49 17.08 11.70
N THR A 154 -5.21 17.44 11.61
CA THR A 154 -4.79 18.76 11.14
C THR A 154 -5.21 19.01 9.70
N ASN A 155 -5.02 18.02 8.82
CA ASN A 155 -5.44 18.12 7.43
C ASN A 155 -6.96 18.27 7.30
N ALA A 156 -7.75 17.49 8.04
CA ALA A 156 -9.19 17.60 8.05
C ALA A 156 -9.66 19.00 8.48
N LEU A 157 -8.98 19.61 9.48
CA LEU A 157 -9.26 20.98 9.93
C LEU A 157 -8.92 22.01 8.83
N LEU A 158 -7.75 21.90 8.21
CA LEU A 158 -7.29 22.84 7.18
C LEU A 158 -8.14 22.77 5.91
N THR A 159 -8.52 21.57 5.48
CA THR A 159 -9.34 21.36 4.27
C THR A 159 -10.84 21.46 4.55
N ARG A 160 -11.24 21.60 5.82
CA ARG A 160 -12.65 21.55 6.27
C ARG A 160 -13.39 20.29 5.82
N THR A 161 -12.65 19.18 5.67
CA THR A 161 -13.15 17.87 5.29
C THR A 161 -12.97 16.93 6.48
N GLY A 162 -14.01 16.67 7.22
CA GLY A 162 -13.95 15.79 8.39
C GLY A 162 -15.34 15.33 8.78
N ALA A 163 -15.41 14.42 9.75
CA ALA A 163 -16.68 14.05 10.34
C ALA A 163 -17.30 15.25 11.03
N LYS A 164 -18.63 15.37 10.98
CA LYS A 164 -19.36 16.36 11.80
C LYS A 164 -19.16 15.99 13.25
N THR A 165 -18.54 16.90 14.01
CA THR A 165 -18.17 16.66 15.41
C THR A 165 -18.94 17.61 16.31
N ALA A 166 -19.45 17.12 17.43
CA ALA A 166 -20.06 17.91 18.49
C ALA A 166 -19.22 17.76 19.76
N LEU A 167 -18.91 18.87 20.40
CA LEU A 167 -18.29 18.88 21.71
C LEU A 167 -19.38 19.02 22.78
N VAL A 168 -19.47 18.04 23.67
CA VAL A 168 -20.33 18.11 24.86
C VAL A 168 -19.44 18.42 26.05
N THR A 169 -19.70 19.51 26.72
CA THR A 169 -18.95 19.95 27.90
C THR A 169 -19.87 20.48 28.99
N THR A 170 -19.34 20.61 30.21
CA THR A 170 -20.07 21.19 31.35
C THR A 170 -20.30 22.69 31.11
N VAL A 171 -21.47 23.19 31.55
CA VAL A 171 -21.80 24.62 31.49
C VAL A 171 -20.71 25.43 32.23
N GLY A 172 -20.18 26.45 31.59
CA GLY A 172 -19.13 27.32 32.16
C GLY A 172 -17.71 26.96 31.70
N PHE A 173 -17.50 25.86 30.93
CA PHE A 173 -16.21 25.47 30.37
C PHE A 173 -16.20 25.59 28.85
N LYS A 174 -16.68 26.72 28.35
CA LYS A 174 -16.82 26.98 26.93
C LYS A 174 -15.51 27.45 26.27
N ASP A 175 -14.56 27.96 27.05
CA ASP A 175 -13.30 28.58 26.61
C ASP A 175 -12.12 27.63 26.83
#